data_13046d5a39d085a0606ee019eac6ce24
#
_entry.id   13046d5a39d085a0606ee019eac6ce24
#
_cell.length_a   1.000
_cell.length_b   1.000
_cell.length_c   1.000
_cell.angle_alpha   90.00
_cell.angle_beta   90.00
_cell.angle_gamma   90.00
#
_symmetry.space_group_name_H-M   'P 1'
#
loop_
_entity.id
_entity.type
_entity.pdbx_description
1 polymer ?
#
loop_
_entity_poly.entity_id
_entity_poly.type
_entity_poly.pdbx_seq_one_letter_code
_entity_poly.pdbx_strand_id
1 'polypeptide(L)'
;MTYSTSLRIREQFETCLGIIRQASIEILLLLDVRVSEGKDPRWFLEQLENARQGLGGWGAVAQRLKLNDAELTQFTMQLRHLQQLVPQYESGQDVSENQLIAALRFVTALEHLRLQQPVLTYPTSTETVNGEAQLKGLAQLRALEQMISGLVYAAWPDGVKLRNHLKTQFGQDRVRRWLKLGERNDVLSGMLFSELAVMLVDKKEFSRHYAPLFNDSSVLTLFADPRKTLQTFLDDIRQIRNTLTAQQPLSAIQLNLLDTYYPQIAAPVQRAFNEGRTAVNPASLLTTDAGELETFKARTVKKARAGGDIFEVRDDIERPERRAVRTPEQRVRLVSGILWGAVGVMVLVMIGGGIMMINSTPAARAVSEPPAQTQVLTDTENEYDTPTSRMQLTRMGITWDESNLRSAIDRNDTRVAQLFLKGGMDWKLSWTEQALSAGNDEVLTLLLRYQRQMDEPRPCRRFTTTLGHAMLNGEKLTGQRKDYLRAFCTRSAVVERQRYETEQAKIRNKTQPDESTRRWLDIQTAIYNVIR
;
A
#
# COMPACT_ATOMS: atom_id res chain seq x y z
N MET A 1 -24.24 -17.22 -28.42
CA MET A 1 -24.12 -16.43 -27.14
C MET A 1 -22.93 -15.46 -27.13
N THR A 2 -21.81 -15.77 -27.79
CA THR A 2 -20.58 -14.94 -27.77
C THR A 2 -20.71 -13.57 -28.48
N TYR A 3 -21.38 -13.46 -29.59
CA TYR A 3 -21.50 -12.21 -30.38
C TYR A 3 -22.31 -11.12 -29.66
N SER A 4 -23.41 -11.48 -29.03
CA SER A 4 -24.26 -10.55 -28.25
C SER A 4 -23.51 -9.99 -27.01
N THR A 5 -22.68 -10.81 -26.39
CA THR A 5 -21.87 -10.40 -25.22
C THR A 5 -20.75 -9.43 -25.62
N SER A 6 -20.05 -9.71 -26.73
CA SER A 6 -18.99 -8.84 -27.26
C SER A 6 -19.54 -7.47 -27.68
N LEU A 7 -20.70 -7.43 -28.31
CA LEU A 7 -21.36 -6.18 -28.69
C LEU A 7 -21.71 -5.33 -27.45
N ARG A 8 -22.28 -5.95 -26.42
CA ARG A 8 -22.63 -5.28 -25.17
C ARG A 8 -21.39 -4.71 -24.46
N ILE A 9 -20.29 -5.47 -24.40
CA ILE A 9 -19.02 -5.03 -23.82
C ILE A 9 -18.51 -3.79 -24.54
N ARG A 10 -18.53 -3.79 -25.88
CA ARG A 10 -18.10 -2.66 -26.70
C ARG A 10 -18.97 -1.43 -26.48
N GLU A 11 -20.30 -1.56 -26.50
CA GLU A 11 -21.23 -0.43 -26.26
C GLU A 11 -21.01 0.20 -24.88
N GLN A 12 -20.87 -0.60 -23.84
CA GLN A 12 -20.57 -0.10 -22.49
C GLN A 12 -19.21 0.60 -22.43
N PHE A 13 -18.22 0.06 -23.10
CA PHE A 13 -16.88 0.65 -23.15
C PHE A 13 -16.87 1.99 -23.89
N GLU A 14 -17.53 2.08 -25.05
CA GLU A 14 -17.67 3.33 -25.81
C GLU A 14 -18.42 4.41 -25.00
N THR A 15 -19.46 4.02 -24.27
CA THR A 15 -20.15 4.90 -23.32
C THR A 15 -19.20 5.44 -22.26
N CYS A 16 -18.38 4.57 -21.64
CA CYS A 16 -17.37 5.00 -20.67
C CYS A 16 -16.35 5.97 -21.29
N LEU A 17 -15.89 5.71 -22.51
CA LEU A 17 -14.97 6.62 -23.21
C LEU A 17 -15.61 7.97 -23.49
N GLY A 18 -16.90 8.03 -23.85
CA GLY A 18 -17.66 9.26 -24.02
C GLY A 18 -17.67 10.09 -22.73
N ILE A 19 -17.98 9.46 -21.60
CA ILE A 19 -17.94 10.08 -20.27
C ILE A 19 -16.53 10.61 -19.96
N ILE A 20 -15.48 9.81 -20.19
CA ILE A 20 -14.09 10.19 -19.92
C ILE A 20 -13.66 11.39 -20.76
N ARG A 21 -14.03 11.43 -22.04
CA ARG A 21 -13.74 12.57 -22.93
C ARG A 21 -14.39 13.86 -22.40
N GLN A 22 -15.66 13.81 -22.02
CA GLN A 22 -16.35 14.98 -21.47
C GLN A 22 -15.77 15.39 -20.12
N ALA A 23 -15.54 14.46 -19.21
CA ALA A 23 -14.93 14.73 -17.91
C ALA A 23 -13.54 15.36 -18.04
N SER A 24 -12.73 14.90 -19.01
CA SER A 24 -11.39 15.43 -19.22
C SER A 24 -11.39 16.94 -19.54
N ILE A 25 -12.37 17.42 -20.33
CA ILE A 25 -12.51 18.85 -20.67
C ILE A 25 -12.76 19.66 -19.39
N GLU A 26 -13.73 19.26 -18.58
CA GLU A 26 -14.12 19.98 -17.37
C GLU A 26 -13.00 19.96 -16.30
N ILE A 27 -12.36 18.81 -16.11
CA ILE A 27 -11.25 18.66 -15.18
C ILE A 27 -10.05 19.51 -15.59
N LEU A 28 -9.69 19.49 -16.87
CA LEU A 28 -8.56 20.30 -17.39
C LEU A 28 -8.85 21.80 -17.29
N LEU A 29 -10.10 22.20 -17.55
CA LEU A 29 -10.52 23.60 -17.36
C LEU A 29 -10.38 24.05 -15.89
N LEU A 30 -10.74 23.18 -14.93
CA LEU A 30 -10.56 23.43 -13.51
C LEU A 30 -9.07 23.56 -13.12
N LEU A 31 -8.18 22.94 -13.88
CA LEU A 31 -6.73 23.01 -13.73
C LEU A 31 -6.08 24.13 -14.58
N ASP A 32 -6.87 25.08 -15.07
CA ASP A 32 -6.44 26.22 -15.93
C ASP A 32 -5.91 25.81 -17.32
N VAL A 33 -6.20 24.59 -17.78
CA VAL A 33 -5.86 24.10 -19.12
C VAL A 33 -7.11 24.16 -20.01
N ARG A 34 -7.12 25.09 -20.96
CA ARG A 34 -8.22 25.23 -21.93
C ARG A 34 -8.05 24.26 -23.08
N VAL A 35 -9.02 23.40 -23.27
CA VAL A 35 -9.09 22.44 -24.38
C VAL A 35 -10.46 22.55 -25.04
N SER A 36 -10.52 22.37 -26.35
CA SER A 36 -11.77 22.42 -27.13
C SER A 36 -12.45 21.07 -27.22
N GLU A 37 -11.69 19.99 -27.09
CA GLU A 37 -12.17 18.62 -27.31
C GLU A 37 -11.43 17.62 -26.40
N GLY A 38 -12.17 16.67 -25.82
CA GLY A 38 -11.62 15.54 -25.09
C GLY A 38 -11.26 14.40 -26.02
N LYS A 39 -10.06 13.84 -25.83
CA LYS A 39 -9.55 12.73 -26.64
C LYS A 39 -9.48 11.42 -25.85
N ASP A 40 -8.51 10.59 -26.16
CA ASP A 40 -8.29 9.30 -25.51
C ASP A 40 -7.65 9.41 -24.10
N PRO A 41 -7.62 8.34 -23.31
CA PRO A 41 -7.05 8.34 -21.98
C PRO A 41 -5.56 8.73 -21.93
N ARG A 42 -4.79 8.43 -22.97
CA ARG A 42 -3.36 8.80 -23.07
C ARG A 42 -3.22 10.31 -23.16
N TRP A 43 -3.96 10.95 -24.06
CA TRP A 43 -3.97 12.39 -24.18
C TRP A 43 -4.41 13.07 -22.87
N PHE A 44 -5.44 12.52 -22.20
CA PHE A 44 -5.88 13.08 -20.92
C PHE A 44 -4.77 13.01 -19.84
N LEU A 45 -4.07 11.89 -19.76
CA LEU A 45 -2.94 11.75 -18.83
C LEU A 45 -1.81 12.75 -19.15
N GLU A 46 -1.47 12.93 -20.43
CA GLU A 46 -0.45 13.89 -20.88
C GLU A 46 -0.85 15.34 -20.52
N GLN A 47 -2.11 15.73 -20.73
CA GLN A 47 -2.60 17.04 -20.35
C GLN A 47 -2.62 17.25 -18.83
N LEU A 48 -2.95 16.22 -18.06
CA LEU A 48 -2.91 16.26 -16.61
C LEU A 48 -1.49 16.44 -16.07
N GLU A 49 -0.50 15.78 -16.67
CA GLU A 49 0.93 15.97 -16.33
C GLU A 49 1.41 17.38 -16.71
N ASN A 50 0.95 17.95 -17.82
CA ASN A 50 1.25 19.34 -18.21
C ASN A 50 0.63 20.32 -17.20
N ALA A 51 -0.64 20.12 -16.82
CA ALA A 51 -1.31 20.92 -15.79
C ALA A 51 -0.55 20.87 -14.45
N ARG A 52 -0.08 19.68 -14.04
CA ARG A 52 0.76 19.51 -12.85
C ARG A 52 2.01 20.37 -12.90
N GLN A 53 2.71 20.41 -14.05
CA GLN A 53 3.92 21.22 -14.21
C GLN A 53 3.59 22.72 -14.12
N GLY A 54 2.51 23.16 -14.77
CA GLY A 54 2.06 24.56 -14.73
C GLY A 54 1.62 25.02 -13.33
N LEU A 55 1.01 24.14 -12.54
CA LEU A 55 0.53 24.43 -11.19
C LEU A 55 1.60 24.25 -10.09
N GLY A 56 2.80 23.75 -10.42
CA GLY A 56 3.89 23.56 -9.47
C GLY A 56 3.86 22.24 -8.69
N GLY A 57 3.06 21.26 -9.08
CA GLY A 57 3.10 19.91 -8.52
C GLY A 57 1.75 19.26 -8.26
N TRP A 58 1.79 17.99 -7.82
CA TRP A 58 0.58 17.21 -7.53
C TRP A 58 -0.24 17.76 -6.37
N GLY A 59 0.38 18.39 -5.37
CA GLY A 59 -0.33 19.00 -4.24
C GLY A 59 -1.27 20.12 -4.69
N ALA A 60 -0.87 20.95 -5.67
CA ALA A 60 -1.74 21.99 -6.24
C ALA A 60 -2.89 21.38 -7.06
N VAL A 61 -2.63 20.30 -7.80
CA VAL A 61 -3.66 19.53 -8.51
C VAL A 61 -4.68 18.95 -7.52
N ALA A 62 -4.19 18.30 -6.45
CA ALA A 62 -5.04 17.75 -5.39
C ALA A 62 -5.96 18.81 -4.77
N GLN A 63 -5.41 19.96 -4.44
CA GLN A 63 -6.17 21.09 -3.87
C GLN A 63 -7.25 21.60 -4.83
N ARG A 64 -6.95 21.76 -6.12
CA ARG A 64 -7.91 22.19 -7.15
C ARG A 64 -9.05 21.16 -7.33
N LEU A 65 -8.70 19.88 -7.32
CA LEU A 65 -9.66 18.79 -7.47
C LEU A 65 -10.39 18.45 -6.15
N LYS A 66 -9.99 19.04 -5.03
CA LYS A 66 -10.48 18.70 -3.67
C LYS A 66 -10.31 17.22 -3.32
N LEU A 67 -9.25 16.62 -3.79
CA LEU A 67 -8.85 15.25 -3.49
C LEU A 67 -7.72 15.26 -2.45
N ASN A 68 -7.72 14.29 -1.55
CA ASN A 68 -6.53 14.01 -0.74
C ASN A 68 -5.46 13.28 -1.56
N ASP A 69 -4.23 13.17 -1.05
CA ASP A 69 -3.11 12.55 -1.76
C ASP A 69 -3.36 11.09 -2.13
N ALA A 70 -4.08 10.34 -1.29
CA ALA A 70 -4.40 8.94 -1.56
C ALA A 70 -5.44 8.83 -2.70
N GLU A 71 -6.48 9.67 -2.67
CA GLU A 71 -7.50 9.73 -3.73
C GLU A 71 -6.92 10.18 -5.06
N LEU A 72 -6.05 11.20 -5.06
CA LEU A 72 -5.36 11.65 -6.28
C LEU A 72 -4.43 10.55 -6.82
N THR A 73 -3.71 9.85 -5.95
CA THR A 73 -2.87 8.72 -6.34
C THR A 73 -3.71 7.61 -6.96
N GLN A 74 -4.84 7.26 -6.37
CA GLN A 74 -5.75 6.26 -6.90
C GLN A 74 -6.31 6.69 -8.26
N PHE A 75 -6.77 7.93 -8.38
CA PHE A 75 -7.27 8.51 -9.63
C PHE A 75 -6.24 8.43 -10.76
N THR A 76 -5.01 8.89 -10.50
CA THR A 76 -3.94 8.86 -11.51
C THR A 76 -3.48 7.45 -11.84
N MET A 77 -3.46 6.53 -10.86
CA MET A 77 -3.15 5.12 -11.11
C MET A 77 -4.20 4.43 -12.00
N GLN A 78 -5.48 4.70 -11.75
CA GLN A 78 -6.55 4.13 -12.57
C GLN A 78 -6.52 4.68 -14.01
N LEU A 79 -6.25 5.98 -14.18
CA LEU A 79 -6.07 6.57 -15.51
C LEU A 79 -4.86 5.98 -16.26
N ARG A 80 -3.74 5.79 -15.57
CA ARG A 80 -2.54 5.14 -16.16
C ARG A 80 -2.81 3.69 -16.54
N HIS A 81 -3.53 2.95 -15.70
CA HIS A 81 -3.88 1.58 -16.00
C HIS A 81 -4.81 1.49 -17.22
N LEU A 82 -5.81 2.38 -17.30
CA LEU A 82 -6.67 2.48 -18.47
C LEU A 82 -5.87 2.82 -19.74
N GLN A 83 -4.97 3.80 -19.67
CA GLN A 83 -4.10 4.16 -20.80
C GLN A 83 -3.20 2.99 -21.27
N GLN A 84 -2.71 2.18 -20.34
CA GLN A 84 -1.89 1.00 -20.67
C GLN A 84 -2.69 -0.08 -21.42
N LEU A 85 -3.97 -0.29 -21.07
CA LEU A 85 -4.85 -1.26 -21.72
C LEU A 85 -5.49 -0.71 -22.99
N VAL A 86 -5.57 0.61 -23.13
CA VAL A 86 -6.20 1.32 -24.24
C VAL A 86 -5.26 2.41 -24.75
N PRO A 87 -4.11 2.04 -25.35
CA PRO A 87 -3.14 3.03 -25.83
C PRO A 87 -3.66 3.86 -27.00
N GLN A 88 -4.44 3.26 -27.88
CA GLN A 88 -5.19 3.89 -28.97
C GLN A 88 -6.47 3.06 -29.18
N TYR A 89 -7.60 3.72 -29.35
CA TYR A 89 -8.87 3.07 -29.62
C TYR A 89 -9.58 3.74 -30.80
N GLU A 90 -9.91 2.94 -31.81
CA GLU A 90 -10.77 3.34 -32.91
C GLU A 90 -12.15 2.75 -32.72
N SER A 91 -13.20 3.56 -32.98
CA SER A 91 -14.59 3.10 -32.83
C SER A 91 -14.85 1.87 -33.69
N GLY A 92 -15.48 0.86 -33.10
CA GLY A 92 -15.78 -0.42 -33.77
C GLY A 92 -14.74 -1.52 -33.58
N GLN A 93 -13.61 -1.28 -32.91
CA GLN A 93 -12.67 -2.34 -32.56
C GLN A 93 -13.25 -3.29 -31.48
N ASP A 94 -12.75 -4.53 -31.49
CA ASP A 94 -13.07 -5.48 -30.43
C ASP A 94 -12.50 -5.03 -29.09
N VAL A 95 -13.33 -5.08 -28.06
CA VAL A 95 -13.00 -4.67 -26.69
C VAL A 95 -12.93 -5.89 -25.80
N SER A 96 -11.82 -6.04 -25.10
CA SER A 96 -11.67 -7.06 -24.07
C SER A 96 -12.39 -6.67 -22.77
N GLU A 97 -12.76 -7.67 -21.99
CA GLU A 97 -13.39 -7.46 -20.68
C GLU A 97 -12.47 -6.65 -19.72
N ASN A 98 -11.15 -6.82 -19.80
CA ASN A 98 -10.19 -6.05 -19.01
C ASN A 98 -10.18 -4.55 -19.38
N GLN A 99 -10.36 -4.22 -20.65
CA GLN A 99 -10.49 -2.83 -21.09
C GLN A 99 -11.77 -2.20 -20.56
N LEU A 100 -12.89 -2.94 -20.63
CA LEU A 100 -14.16 -2.49 -20.03
C LEU A 100 -14.02 -2.28 -18.51
N ILE A 101 -13.43 -3.24 -17.78
CA ILE A 101 -13.20 -3.12 -16.35
C ILE A 101 -12.37 -1.87 -16.03
N ALA A 102 -11.28 -1.63 -16.74
CA ALA A 102 -10.44 -0.47 -16.52
C ALA A 102 -11.20 0.84 -16.78
N ALA A 103 -12.02 0.90 -17.81
CA ALA A 103 -12.87 2.06 -18.11
C ALA A 103 -13.94 2.29 -17.03
N LEU A 104 -14.68 1.25 -16.62
CA LEU A 104 -15.67 1.33 -15.53
C LEU A 104 -15.05 1.79 -14.21
N ARG A 105 -13.88 1.25 -13.84
CA ARG A 105 -13.15 1.67 -12.66
C ARG A 105 -12.77 3.15 -12.69
N PHE A 106 -12.29 3.62 -13.84
CA PHE A 106 -11.93 5.02 -13.98
C PHE A 106 -13.17 5.94 -13.97
N VAL A 107 -14.29 5.54 -14.59
CA VAL A 107 -15.56 6.29 -14.49
C VAL A 107 -16.09 6.32 -13.04
N THR A 108 -15.88 5.26 -12.26
CA THR A 108 -16.21 5.27 -10.81
C THR A 108 -15.37 6.32 -10.07
N ALA A 109 -14.08 6.46 -10.40
CA ALA A 109 -13.25 7.53 -9.83
C ALA A 109 -13.71 8.93 -10.27
N LEU A 110 -14.15 9.08 -11.52
CA LEU A 110 -14.76 10.33 -12.01
C LEU A 110 -16.07 10.64 -11.28
N GLU A 111 -16.91 9.64 -11.00
CA GLU A 111 -18.13 9.81 -10.20
C GLU A 111 -17.79 10.31 -8.80
N HIS A 112 -16.81 9.72 -8.15
CA HIS A 112 -16.32 10.15 -6.83
C HIS A 112 -15.78 11.59 -6.87
N LEU A 113 -14.96 11.93 -7.87
CA LEU A 113 -14.44 13.28 -8.04
C LEU A 113 -15.57 14.32 -8.21
N ARG A 114 -16.59 14.02 -9.01
CA ARG A 114 -17.74 14.90 -9.20
C ARG A 114 -18.52 15.16 -7.90
N LEU A 115 -18.61 14.16 -7.01
CA LEU A 115 -19.23 14.33 -5.68
C LEU A 115 -18.41 15.25 -4.78
N GLN A 116 -17.09 15.21 -4.87
CA GLN A 116 -16.18 16.07 -4.10
C GLN A 116 -16.11 17.51 -4.67
N GLN A 117 -16.30 17.65 -5.99
CA GLN A 117 -16.16 18.91 -6.72
C GLN A 117 -17.44 19.27 -7.48
N PRO A 118 -18.40 19.97 -6.81
CA PRO A 118 -19.73 20.27 -7.37
C PRO A 118 -19.75 21.14 -8.64
N VAL A 119 -18.61 21.76 -8.98
CA VAL A 119 -18.46 22.54 -10.23
C VAL A 119 -18.45 21.64 -11.46
N LEU A 120 -18.08 20.36 -11.28
CA LEU A 120 -18.03 19.39 -12.36
C LEU A 120 -19.44 18.86 -12.66
N THR A 121 -19.83 18.88 -13.92
CA THR A 121 -21.21 18.60 -14.37
C THR A 121 -21.32 17.41 -15.34
N TYR A 122 -20.19 16.85 -15.78
CA TYR A 122 -20.19 15.73 -16.71
C TYR A 122 -21.06 14.56 -16.22
N PRO A 123 -21.77 13.85 -17.12
CA PRO A 123 -22.56 12.70 -16.74
C PRO A 123 -21.62 11.55 -16.32
N THR A 124 -22.05 10.74 -15.34
CA THR A 124 -21.34 9.51 -14.95
C THR A 124 -22.19 8.28 -15.26
N SER A 125 -23.47 8.48 -15.56
CA SER A 125 -24.37 7.42 -16.01
C SER A 125 -25.31 7.95 -17.07
N THR A 126 -25.54 7.16 -18.11
CA THR A 126 -26.53 7.42 -19.15
C THR A 126 -27.85 6.69 -18.92
N GLU A 127 -27.88 5.79 -17.92
CA GLU A 127 -29.04 4.95 -17.64
C GLU A 127 -29.65 5.27 -16.27
N THR A 128 -30.98 5.29 -16.21
CA THR A 128 -31.71 5.32 -14.96
C THR A 128 -31.70 3.93 -14.33
N VAL A 129 -31.20 3.84 -13.12
CA VAL A 129 -31.17 2.57 -12.37
C VAL A 129 -32.58 2.24 -11.89
N ASN A 130 -33.12 1.11 -12.31
CA ASN A 130 -34.40 0.59 -11.85
C ASN A 130 -34.26 -0.22 -10.56
N GLY A 131 -35.38 -0.49 -9.89
CA GLY A 131 -35.40 -1.27 -8.64
C GLY A 131 -34.90 -2.69 -8.80
N GLU A 132 -35.10 -3.31 -9.95
CA GLU A 132 -34.64 -4.67 -10.25
C GLU A 132 -33.09 -4.75 -10.32
N ALA A 133 -32.45 -3.76 -10.96
CA ALA A 133 -30.99 -3.68 -11.00
C ALA A 133 -30.41 -3.48 -9.58
N GLN A 134 -31.06 -2.69 -8.71
CA GLN A 134 -30.65 -2.54 -7.32
C GLN A 134 -30.75 -3.86 -6.54
N LEU A 135 -31.86 -4.60 -6.69
CA LEU A 135 -32.03 -5.91 -6.05
C LEU A 135 -31.00 -6.91 -6.55
N LYS A 136 -30.73 -6.95 -7.84
CA LYS A 136 -29.67 -7.79 -8.44
C LYS A 136 -28.30 -7.48 -7.84
N GLY A 137 -27.92 -6.20 -7.76
CA GLY A 137 -26.67 -5.78 -7.14
C GLY A 137 -26.55 -6.19 -5.67
N LEU A 138 -27.64 -6.04 -4.90
CA LEU A 138 -27.70 -6.50 -3.52
C LEU A 138 -27.55 -8.03 -3.41
N ALA A 139 -28.21 -8.78 -4.29
CA ALA A 139 -28.08 -10.24 -4.35
C ALA A 139 -26.65 -10.69 -4.63
N GLN A 140 -25.96 -10.03 -5.56
CA GLN A 140 -24.56 -10.30 -5.88
C GLN A 140 -23.62 -9.98 -4.69
N LEU A 141 -23.81 -8.85 -4.03
CA LEU A 141 -23.02 -8.48 -2.84
C LEU A 141 -23.21 -9.49 -1.69
N ARG A 142 -24.44 -9.91 -1.45
CA ARG A 142 -24.76 -10.94 -0.45
C ARG A 142 -24.11 -12.28 -0.82
N ALA A 143 -24.26 -12.71 -2.05
CA ALA A 143 -23.69 -13.96 -2.54
C ALA A 143 -22.16 -13.97 -2.45
N LEU A 144 -21.47 -12.86 -2.76
CA LEU A 144 -20.04 -12.73 -2.59
C LEU A 144 -19.60 -12.85 -1.13
N GLU A 145 -20.29 -12.18 -0.20
CA GLU A 145 -19.97 -12.28 1.23
C GLU A 145 -20.14 -13.71 1.73
N GLN A 146 -21.21 -14.38 1.35
CA GLN A 146 -21.48 -15.77 1.72
C GLN A 146 -20.50 -16.75 1.08
N MET A 147 -20.15 -16.54 -0.19
CA MET A 147 -19.17 -17.35 -0.91
C MET A 147 -17.80 -17.27 -0.23
N ILE A 148 -17.31 -16.06 0.08
CA ILE A 148 -16.02 -15.88 0.77
C ILE A 148 -16.05 -16.54 2.14
N SER A 149 -17.12 -16.35 2.92
CA SER A 149 -17.27 -17.01 4.22
C SER A 149 -17.26 -18.54 4.09
N GLY A 150 -17.95 -19.08 3.10
CA GLY A 150 -17.96 -20.53 2.81
C GLY A 150 -16.57 -21.06 2.45
N LEU A 151 -15.81 -20.33 1.62
CA LEU A 151 -14.43 -20.68 1.26
C LEU A 151 -13.50 -20.66 2.48
N VAL A 152 -13.66 -19.68 3.38
CA VAL A 152 -12.87 -19.61 4.62
C VAL A 152 -13.22 -20.80 5.55
N TYR A 153 -14.49 -21.17 5.67
CA TYR A 153 -14.88 -22.37 6.43
C TYR A 153 -14.37 -23.67 5.81
N ALA A 154 -14.35 -23.77 4.48
CA ALA A 154 -13.78 -24.92 3.78
C ALA A 154 -12.26 -25.05 4.02
N ALA A 155 -11.55 -23.92 4.08
CA ALA A 155 -10.14 -23.89 4.39
C ALA A 155 -9.83 -24.18 5.87
N TRP A 156 -10.74 -23.79 6.76
CA TRP A 156 -10.63 -23.92 8.22
C TRP A 156 -11.85 -24.62 8.84
N PRO A 157 -11.99 -25.96 8.64
CA PRO A 157 -13.19 -26.69 9.09
C PRO A 157 -13.27 -26.79 10.62
N ASP A 158 -12.15 -26.66 11.34
CA ASP A 158 -12.11 -26.63 12.80
C ASP A 158 -12.33 -25.20 13.32
N GLY A 159 -13.50 -24.93 13.87
CA GLY A 159 -13.86 -23.60 14.38
C GLY A 159 -12.98 -23.10 15.54
N VAL A 160 -12.29 -23.99 16.28
CA VAL A 160 -11.34 -23.58 17.33
C VAL A 160 -10.04 -23.10 16.69
N LYS A 161 -9.54 -23.84 15.71
CA LYS A 161 -8.34 -23.46 14.94
C LYS A 161 -8.58 -22.17 14.17
N LEU A 162 -9.73 -22.03 13.52
CA LEU A 162 -10.13 -20.79 12.85
C LEU A 162 -10.10 -19.61 13.82
N ARG A 163 -10.75 -19.70 14.99
CA ARG A 163 -10.75 -18.62 15.98
C ARG A 163 -9.34 -18.27 16.48
N ASN A 164 -8.49 -19.25 16.68
CA ASN A 164 -7.11 -19.00 17.11
C ASN A 164 -6.30 -18.33 15.99
N HIS A 165 -6.48 -18.75 14.74
CA HIS A 165 -5.88 -18.11 13.57
C HIS A 165 -6.33 -16.65 13.46
N LEU A 166 -7.63 -16.38 13.56
CA LEU A 166 -8.17 -15.02 13.54
C LEU A 166 -7.65 -14.14 14.68
N LYS A 167 -7.50 -14.70 15.90
CA LYS A 167 -6.89 -13.97 17.04
C LYS A 167 -5.44 -13.60 16.76
N THR A 168 -4.69 -14.48 16.12
CA THR A 168 -3.28 -14.22 15.77
C THR A 168 -3.17 -13.16 14.68
N GLN A 169 -4.03 -13.21 13.67
CA GLN A 169 -3.99 -12.32 12.52
C GLN A 169 -4.57 -10.93 12.82
N PHE A 170 -5.70 -10.85 13.52
CA PHE A 170 -6.45 -9.60 13.72
C PHE A 170 -6.48 -9.10 15.18
N GLY A 171 -6.07 -9.91 16.12
CA GLY A 171 -6.09 -9.59 17.54
C GLY A 171 -7.39 -10.06 18.25
N GLN A 172 -7.25 -10.26 19.57
CA GLN A 172 -8.33 -10.83 20.40
C GLN A 172 -9.58 -9.93 20.48
N ASP A 173 -9.39 -8.61 20.52
CA ASP A 173 -10.50 -7.67 20.69
C ASP A 173 -11.41 -7.63 19.47
N ARG A 174 -10.85 -7.77 18.25
CA ARG A 174 -11.64 -7.86 17.02
C ARG A 174 -12.46 -9.16 17.00
N VAL A 175 -11.85 -10.29 17.35
CA VAL A 175 -12.57 -11.58 17.39
C VAL A 175 -13.71 -11.55 18.40
N ARG A 176 -13.54 -10.91 19.58
CA ARG A 176 -14.62 -10.71 20.55
C ARG A 176 -15.75 -9.85 19.97
N ARG A 177 -15.41 -8.78 19.23
CA ARG A 177 -16.41 -7.94 18.57
C ARG A 177 -17.19 -8.74 17.53
N TRP A 178 -16.53 -9.53 16.69
CA TRP A 178 -17.19 -10.36 15.67
C TRP A 178 -18.13 -11.38 16.29
N LEU A 179 -17.71 -12.06 17.34
CA LEU A 179 -18.59 -13.00 18.07
C LEU A 179 -19.83 -12.31 18.67
N LYS A 180 -19.71 -11.05 19.10
CA LYS A 180 -20.84 -10.25 19.61
C LYS A 180 -21.79 -9.80 18.49
N LEU A 181 -21.29 -9.53 17.31
CA LEU A 181 -22.05 -9.05 16.14
C LEU A 181 -22.60 -10.20 15.30
N GLY A 182 -21.95 -11.35 15.34
CA GLY A 182 -22.28 -12.53 14.56
C GLY A 182 -23.54 -13.23 15.05
N GLU A 183 -24.16 -13.97 14.15
CA GLU A 183 -25.33 -14.79 14.46
C GLU A 183 -24.89 -16.12 15.06
N ARG A 184 -25.58 -16.59 16.08
CA ARG A 184 -25.37 -17.91 16.69
C ARG A 184 -23.90 -18.20 17.05
N ASN A 185 -23.15 -17.19 17.49
CA ASN A 185 -21.70 -17.28 17.74
C ASN A 185 -20.83 -17.59 16.51
N ASP A 186 -21.35 -17.38 15.31
CA ASP A 186 -20.58 -17.47 14.09
C ASP A 186 -19.66 -16.25 13.93
N VAL A 187 -18.35 -16.49 14.00
CA VAL A 187 -17.34 -15.42 13.96
C VAL A 187 -17.28 -14.72 12.60
N LEU A 188 -17.44 -15.48 11.50
CA LEU A 188 -17.36 -14.91 10.14
C LEU A 188 -18.59 -14.06 9.82
N SER A 189 -19.76 -14.43 10.31
CA SER A 189 -20.98 -13.63 10.13
C SER A 189 -20.91 -12.26 10.80
N GLY A 190 -20.05 -12.10 11.81
CA GLY A 190 -19.79 -10.81 12.49
C GLY A 190 -18.69 -9.96 11.87
N MET A 191 -17.90 -10.51 10.93
CA MET A 191 -16.83 -9.79 10.25
C MET A 191 -17.38 -8.78 9.24
N LEU A 192 -16.60 -7.71 8.99
CA LEU A 192 -16.81 -6.81 7.87
C LEU A 192 -16.40 -7.51 6.56
N PHE A 193 -16.94 -7.06 5.45
CA PHE A 193 -16.54 -7.57 4.13
C PHE A 193 -15.04 -7.41 3.86
N SER A 194 -14.47 -6.27 4.23
CA SER A 194 -13.02 -6.02 4.13
C SER A 194 -12.18 -7.02 4.91
N GLU A 195 -12.63 -7.39 6.12
CA GLU A 195 -11.95 -8.36 6.97
C GLU A 195 -12.01 -9.78 6.38
N LEU A 196 -13.17 -10.15 5.80
CA LEU A 196 -13.34 -11.40 5.05
C LEU A 196 -12.49 -11.43 3.78
N ALA A 197 -12.46 -10.32 3.03
CA ALA A 197 -11.64 -10.18 1.83
C ALA A 197 -10.15 -10.38 2.14
N VAL A 198 -9.67 -9.80 3.24
CA VAL A 198 -8.28 -10.01 3.70
C VAL A 198 -7.97 -11.49 3.93
N MET A 199 -8.89 -12.27 4.52
CA MET A 199 -8.71 -13.72 4.71
C MET A 199 -8.54 -14.47 3.38
N LEU A 200 -9.26 -14.05 2.34
CA LEU A 200 -9.20 -14.70 1.02
C LEU A 200 -7.91 -14.34 0.27
N VAL A 201 -7.47 -13.06 0.33
CA VAL A 201 -6.33 -12.57 -0.45
C VAL A 201 -5.01 -12.51 0.30
N ASP A 202 -4.95 -12.88 1.59
CA ASP A 202 -3.68 -13.03 2.29
C ASP A 202 -2.76 -13.94 1.50
N LYS A 203 -1.50 -13.55 1.32
CA LYS A 203 -0.56 -14.24 0.43
C LYS A 203 -0.36 -15.72 0.80
N LYS A 204 -0.27 -16.01 2.10
CA LYS A 204 -0.05 -17.37 2.59
C LYS A 204 -1.32 -18.20 2.47
N GLU A 205 -2.46 -17.64 2.89
CA GLU A 205 -3.77 -18.28 2.82
C GLU A 205 -4.19 -18.53 1.37
N PHE A 206 -4.04 -17.50 0.50
CA PHE A 206 -4.35 -17.63 -0.91
C PHE A 206 -3.54 -18.75 -1.57
N SER A 207 -2.21 -18.74 -1.42
CA SER A 207 -1.35 -19.76 -2.02
C SER A 207 -1.64 -21.17 -1.50
N ARG A 208 -2.03 -21.29 -0.22
CA ARG A 208 -2.26 -22.57 0.43
C ARG A 208 -3.63 -23.17 0.13
N HIS A 209 -4.67 -22.34 0.13
CA HIS A 209 -6.05 -22.81 0.14
C HIS A 209 -6.86 -22.42 -1.10
N TYR A 210 -6.61 -21.23 -1.67
CA TYR A 210 -7.49 -20.65 -2.68
C TYR A 210 -6.90 -20.62 -4.09
N ALA A 211 -5.58 -20.57 -4.25
CA ALA A 211 -4.94 -20.56 -5.57
C ALA A 211 -5.42 -21.70 -6.49
N PRO A 212 -5.62 -22.95 -6.01
CA PRO A 212 -6.13 -24.02 -6.89
C PRO A 212 -7.54 -23.77 -7.44
N LEU A 213 -8.35 -22.94 -6.77
CA LEU A 213 -9.68 -22.59 -7.23
C LEU A 213 -9.64 -21.55 -8.36
N PHE A 214 -8.64 -20.67 -8.36
CA PHE A 214 -8.50 -19.53 -9.26
C PHE A 214 -7.39 -19.70 -10.32
N ASN A 215 -6.93 -20.90 -10.58
CA ASN A 215 -5.88 -21.20 -11.55
C ASN A 215 -6.32 -21.11 -13.02
N ASP A 216 -7.56 -20.72 -13.29
CA ASP A 216 -8.05 -20.54 -14.65
C ASP A 216 -7.50 -19.25 -15.26
N SER A 217 -6.74 -19.40 -16.35
CA SER A 217 -6.16 -18.27 -17.08
C SER A 217 -7.17 -17.41 -17.87
N SER A 218 -8.44 -17.83 -17.93
CA SER A 218 -9.50 -17.09 -18.66
C SER A 218 -10.21 -16.05 -17.79
N VAL A 219 -10.01 -16.08 -16.46
CA VAL A 219 -10.63 -15.17 -15.50
C VAL A 219 -9.58 -14.53 -14.60
N LEU A 220 -9.94 -13.44 -13.94
CA LEU A 220 -9.03 -12.68 -13.06
C LEU A 220 -7.75 -12.24 -13.78
N THR A 221 -7.86 -11.82 -15.05
CA THR A 221 -6.73 -11.50 -15.94
C THR A 221 -6.39 -10.01 -15.99
N LEU A 222 -7.03 -9.16 -15.15
CA LEU A 222 -6.77 -7.72 -15.14
C LEU A 222 -5.30 -7.39 -14.82
N PHE A 223 -4.67 -8.21 -13.97
CA PHE A 223 -3.25 -8.19 -13.70
C PHE A 223 -2.64 -9.58 -13.95
N ALA A 224 -1.33 -9.64 -14.15
CA ALA A 224 -0.62 -10.91 -14.33
C ALA A 224 -0.71 -11.85 -13.11
N ASP A 225 -0.97 -11.32 -11.91
CA ASP A 225 -1.20 -12.09 -10.68
C ASP A 225 -2.71 -12.16 -10.39
N PRO A 226 -3.35 -13.36 -10.47
CA PRO A 226 -4.78 -13.54 -10.18
C PRO A 226 -5.15 -13.09 -8.76
N ARG A 227 -4.28 -13.29 -7.77
CA ARG A 227 -4.50 -12.82 -6.41
C ARG A 227 -4.62 -11.28 -6.36
N LYS A 228 -3.76 -10.59 -7.11
CA LYS A 228 -3.78 -9.13 -7.22
C LYS A 228 -5.05 -8.63 -7.90
N THR A 229 -5.48 -9.32 -8.94
CA THR A 229 -6.76 -9.04 -9.61
C THR A 229 -7.92 -9.21 -8.66
N LEU A 230 -7.98 -10.34 -7.95
CA LEU A 230 -9.02 -10.63 -6.96
C LEU A 230 -9.03 -9.59 -5.83
N GLN A 231 -7.87 -9.23 -5.30
CA GLN A 231 -7.73 -8.19 -4.28
C GLN A 231 -8.29 -6.84 -4.75
N THR A 232 -7.97 -6.44 -5.98
CA THR A 232 -8.48 -5.20 -6.57
C THR A 232 -10.00 -5.23 -6.72
N PHE A 233 -10.57 -6.35 -7.22
CA PHE A 233 -12.02 -6.51 -7.34
C PHE A 233 -12.72 -6.44 -5.97
N LEU A 234 -12.17 -7.11 -4.97
CA LEU A 234 -12.75 -7.09 -3.62
C LEU A 234 -12.64 -5.72 -2.95
N ASP A 235 -11.60 -4.93 -3.25
CA ASP A 235 -11.49 -3.56 -2.75
C ASP A 235 -12.52 -2.64 -3.41
N ASP A 236 -12.70 -2.73 -4.72
CA ASP A 236 -13.73 -1.98 -5.44
C ASP A 236 -15.15 -2.38 -4.95
N ILE A 237 -15.41 -3.69 -4.74
CA ILE A 237 -16.67 -4.20 -4.17
C ILE A 237 -16.90 -3.66 -2.76
N ARG A 238 -15.86 -3.54 -1.95
CA ARG A 238 -15.93 -2.91 -0.63
C ARG A 238 -16.39 -1.46 -0.74
N GLN A 239 -15.85 -0.69 -1.69
CA GLN A 239 -16.26 0.69 -1.93
C GLN A 239 -17.73 0.78 -2.36
N ILE A 240 -18.16 -0.10 -3.28
CA ILE A 240 -19.57 -0.21 -3.68
C ILE A 240 -20.46 -0.52 -2.47
N ARG A 241 -20.03 -1.43 -1.60
CA ARG A 241 -20.77 -1.79 -0.40
C ARG A 241 -20.86 -0.64 0.62
N ASN A 242 -19.85 0.23 0.67
CA ASN A 242 -19.88 1.42 1.54
C ASN A 242 -20.99 2.40 1.13
N THR A 243 -21.35 2.47 -0.14
CA THR A 243 -22.53 3.23 -0.62
C THR A 243 -23.81 2.72 0.04
N LEU A 244 -23.96 1.41 0.21
CA LEU A 244 -25.10 0.82 0.93
C LEU A 244 -25.12 1.19 2.42
N THR A 245 -23.95 1.26 3.07
CA THR A 245 -23.85 1.64 4.49
C THR A 245 -24.22 3.10 4.71
N ALA A 246 -23.99 3.95 3.73
CA ALA A 246 -24.43 5.33 3.68
C ALA A 246 -25.91 5.48 3.30
N GLN A 247 -26.63 4.36 3.13
CA GLN A 247 -28.05 4.31 2.72
C GLN A 247 -28.33 4.98 1.37
N GLN A 248 -27.33 5.03 0.50
CA GLN A 248 -27.45 5.56 -0.85
C GLN A 248 -27.75 4.43 -1.84
N PRO A 249 -28.50 4.67 -2.92
CA PRO A 249 -28.67 3.69 -3.99
C PRO A 249 -27.34 3.50 -4.72
N LEU A 250 -27.13 2.30 -5.27
CA LEU A 250 -25.97 2.03 -6.12
C LEU A 250 -26.14 2.78 -7.46
N SER A 251 -25.06 3.38 -7.95
CA SER A 251 -25.05 4.00 -9.26
C SER A 251 -25.02 2.96 -10.38
N ALA A 252 -25.42 3.37 -11.60
CA ALA A 252 -25.39 2.48 -12.76
C ALA A 252 -23.97 1.95 -13.04
N ILE A 253 -22.95 2.79 -12.86
CA ILE A 253 -21.55 2.39 -13.04
C ILE A 253 -21.12 1.36 -11.97
N GLN A 254 -21.52 1.54 -10.72
CA GLN A 254 -21.25 0.57 -9.66
C GLN A 254 -21.93 -0.78 -9.94
N LEU A 255 -23.16 -0.76 -10.43
CA LEU A 255 -23.88 -1.98 -10.82
C LEU A 255 -23.23 -2.69 -12.01
N ASN A 256 -22.84 -1.94 -13.04
CA ASN A 256 -22.13 -2.49 -14.20
C ASN A 256 -20.78 -3.11 -13.82
N LEU A 257 -20.05 -2.45 -12.90
CA LEU A 257 -18.78 -2.95 -12.38
C LEU A 257 -18.99 -4.25 -11.59
N LEU A 258 -20.02 -4.30 -10.74
CA LEU A 258 -20.37 -5.49 -9.97
C LEU A 258 -20.83 -6.64 -10.87
N ASP A 259 -21.61 -6.34 -11.90
CA ASP A 259 -22.04 -7.32 -12.91
C ASP A 259 -20.87 -7.92 -13.68
N THR A 260 -19.79 -7.19 -13.83
CA THR A 260 -18.56 -7.66 -14.48
C THR A 260 -17.68 -8.46 -13.50
N TYR A 261 -17.59 -8.05 -12.24
CA TYR A 261 -16.74 -8.73 -11.24
C TYR A 261 -17.34 -10.05 -10.74
N TYR A 262 -18.66 -10.08 -10.52
CA TYR A 262 -19.32 -11.24 -9.94
C TYR A 262 -19.03 -12.54 -10.70
N PRO A 263 -19.23 -12.62 -12.05
CA PRO A 263 -18.94 -13.84 -12.79
C PRO A 263 -17.45 -14.22 -12.77
N GLN A 264 -16.53 -13.26 -12.81
CA GLN A 264 -15.10 -13.58 -12.75
C GLN A 264 -14.67 -14.19 -11.43
N ILE A 265 -15.32 -13.84 -10.32
CA ILE A 265 -15.06 -14.42 -9.00
C ILE A 265 -15.85 -15.71 -8.80
N ALA A 266 -17.11 -15.74 -9.19
CA ALA A 266 -18.02 -16.86 -8.94
C ALA A 266 -17.79 -18.06 -9.88
N ALA A 267 -17.46 -17.83 -11.16
CA ALA A 267 -17.33 -18.91 -12.14
C ALA A 267 -16.21 -19.94 -11.79
N PRO A 268 -15.02 -19.53 -11.33
CA PRO A 268 -14.00 -20.48 -10.89
C PRO A 268 -14.46 -21.33 -9.71
N VAL A 269 -15.14 -20.71 -8.74
CA VAL A 269 -15.68 -21.42 -7.56
C VAL A 269 -16.80 -22.37 -7.97
N GLN A 270 -17.67 -21.94 -8.90
CA GLN A 270 -18.74 -22.82 -9.41
C GLN A 270 -18.16 -24.04 -10.16
N ARG A 271 -17.10 -23.87 -10.95
CA ARG A 271 -16.41 -25.00 -11.57
C ARG A 271 -15.82 -25.94 -10.53
N ALA A 272 -15.13 -25.39 -9.55
CA ALA A 272 -14.57 -26.18 -8.44
C ALA A 272 -15.65 -26.95 -7.67
N PHE A 273 -16.83 -26.36 -7.49
CA PHE A 273 -18.00 -27.05 -6.93
C PHE A 273 -18.46 -28.21 -7.82
N ASN A 274 -18.63 -27.98 -9.10
CA ASN A 274 -19.06 -29.00 -10.07
C ASN A 274 -18.07 -30.17 -10.17
N GLU A 275 -16.77 -29.89 -9.92
CA GLU A 275 -15.69 -30.88 -9.88
C GLU A 275 -15.50 -31.53 -8.50
N GLY A 276 -16.33 -31.18 -7.51
CA GLY A 276 -16.23 -31.72 -6.14
C GLY A 276 -15.02 -31.20 -5.32
N ARG A 277 -14.34 -30.15 -5.78
CA ARG A 277 -13.17 -29.57 -5.08
C ARG A 277 -13.53 -28.58 -3.96
N THR A 278 -14.77 -28.10 -3.94
CA THR A 278 -15.32 -27.26 -2.87
C THR A 278 -16.80 -27.59 -2.61
N ALA A 279 -17.26 -27.36 -1.39
CA ALA A 279 -18.67 -27.48 -1.04
C ALA A 279 -19.47 -26.18 -1.31
N VAL A 280 -18.79 -25.09 -1.68
CA VAL A 280 -19.42 -23.79 -1.91
C VAL A 280 -20.01 -23.75 -3.32
N ASN A 281 -21.35 -23.58 -3.40
CA ASN A 281 -22.09 -23.48 -4.66
C ASN A 281 -22.55 -22.03 -4.89
N PRO A 282 -21.82 -21.19 -5.68
CA PRO A 282 -22.18 -19.80 -5.92
C PRO A 282 -23.58 -19.61 -6.51
N ALA A 283 -24.05 -20.53 -7.36
CA ALA A 283 -25.37 -20.44 -7.97
C ALA A 283 -26.51 -20.52 -6.95
N SER A 284 -26.33 -21.28 -5.86
CA SER A 284 -27.33 -21.40 -4.79
C SER A 284 -27.35 -20.21 -3.83
N LEU A 285 -26.34 -19.31 -3.89
CA LEU A 285 -26.23 -18.15 -3.00
C LEU A 285 -26.97 -16.91 -3.54
N LEU A 286 -27.25 -16.88 -4.84
CA LEU A 286 -28.06 -15.82 -5.43
C LEU A 286 -29.53 -16.00 -5.03
N THR A 287 -30.09 -14.99 -4.40
CA THR A 287 -31.50 -14.96 -4.00
C THR A 287 -32.23 -13.82 -4.69
N THR A 288 -33.51 -14.01 -4.98
CA THR A 288 -34.41 -12.95 -5.44
C THR A 288 -35.38 -12.52 -4.33
N ASP A 289 -35.27 -13.09 -3.13
CA ASP A 289 -36.13 -12.73 -2.00
C ASP A 289 -35.76 -11.35 -1.44
N ALA A 290 -36.65 -10.39 -1.65
CA ALA A 290 -36.49 -9.02 -1.19
C ALA A 290 -36.33 -8.93 0.34
N GLY A 291 -36.99 -9.79 1.11
CA GLY A 291 -36.89 -9.83 2.57
C GLY A 291 -35.50 -10.24 3.06
N GLU A 292 -34.88 -11.26 2.43
CA GLU A 292 -33.50 -11.64 2.70
C GLU A 292 -32.51 -10.53 2.34
N LEU A 293 -32.73 -9.82 1.22
CA LEU A 293 -31.88 -8.74 0.77
C LEU A 293 -31.95 -7.51 1.68
N GLU A 294 -33.14 -7.14 2.15
CA GLU A 294 -33.28 -6.07 3.13
C GLU A 294 -32.65 -6.44 4.49
N THR A 295 -32.79 -7.69 4.93
CA THR A 295 -32.13 -8.21 6.13
C THR A 295 -30.60 -8.13 5.99
N PHE A 296 -30.05 -8.49 4.83
CA PHE A 296 -28.63 -8.36 4.53
C PHE A 296 -28.17 -6.89 4.58
N LYS A 297 -28.92 -5.97 3.97
CA LYS A 297 -28.64 -4.54 3.98
C LYS A 297 -28.63 -3.97 5.41
N ALA A 298 -29.65 -4.28 6.22
CA ALA A 298 -29.75 -3.84 7.61
C ALA A 298 -28.56 -4.37 8.45
N ARG A 299 -28.17 -5.64 8.26
CA ARG A 299 -27.02 -6.26 8.92
C ARG A 299 -25.71 -5.57 8.51
N THR A 300 -25.55 -5.27 7.23
CA THR A 300 -24.38 -4.55 6.69
C THR A 300 -24.21 -3.19 7.37
N VAL A 301 -25.29 -2.40 7.45
CA VAL A 301 -25.31 -1.10 8.15
C VAL A 301 -24.97 -1.26 9.64
N LYS A 302 -25.54 -2.27 10.31
CA LYS A 302 -25.26 -2.54 11.73
C LYS A 302 -23.78 -2.86 11.97
N LYS A 303 -23.18 -3.73 11.14
CA LYS A 303 -21.76 -4.08 11.24
C LYS A 303 -20.86 -2.87 11.01
N ALA A 304 -21.13 -2.04 9.98
CA ALA A 304 -20.37 -0.85 9.68
C ALA A 304 -20.36 0.16 10.84
N ARG A 305 -21.53 0.42 11.45
CA ARG A 305 -21.64 1.28 12.63
C ARG A 305 -20.85 0.78 13.83
N ALA A 306 -20.79 -0.53 14.03
CA ALA A 306 -20.07 -1.15 15.15
C ALA A 306 -18.56 -1.29 14.93
N GLY A 307 -18.12 -1.38 13.68
CA GLY A 307 -16.74 -1.76 13.31
C GLY A 307 -15.85 -0.63 12.80
N GLY A 308 -16.41 0.45 12.27
CA GLY A 308 -15.68 1.44 11.48
C GLY A 308 -15.01 0.75 10.29
N ASP A 309 -15.47 0.97 9.07
CA ASP A 309 -14.90 0.32 7.86
C ASP A 309 -13.60 1.01 7.43
N ILE A 310 -12.57 0.90 8.27
CA ILE A 310 -11.26 1.54 8.06
C ILE A 310 -10.26 0.55 7.42
N PHE A 311 -10.69 -0.66 7.09
CA PHE A 311 -9.81 -1.65 6.47
C PHE A 311 -9.83 -1.50 4.96
N GLU A 312 -8.83 -0.82 4.41
CA GLU A 312 -8.48 -0.96 3.00
C GLU A 312 -7.90 -2.38 2.80
N VAL A 313 -8.35 -3.07 1.75
CA VAL A 313 -7.71 -4.31 1.27
C VAL A 313 -6.42 -3.88 0.56
N ARG A 314 -5.42 -3.44 1.32
CA ARG A 314 -4.11 -3.02 0.78
C ARG A 314 -3.13 -4.18 0.73
N ASP A 315 -2.20 -4.10 -0.22
CA ASP A 315 -1.00 -4.96 -0.35
C ASP A 315 -0.06 -4.92 0.87
N ASP A 316 -0.36 -4.10 1.88
CA ASP A 316 0.34 -3.99 3.17
C ASP A 316 0.30 -5.27 4.03
N ILE A 317 -0.24 -6.35 3.51
CA ILE A 317 -0.19 -7.68 4.15
C ILE A 317 1.21 -8.32 4.05
N GLU A 318 2.17 -7.69 3.40
CA GLU A 318 3.59 -7.87 3.75
C GLU A 318 3.94 -7.04 5.01
N ARG A 319 3.12 -7.09 6.05
CA ARG A 319 3.57 -6.57 7.34
C ARG A 319 4.71 -7.43 7.83
N PRO A 320 5.91 -6.84 8.07
CA PRO A 320 6.76 -7.40 9.11
C PRO A 320 5.86 -7.45 10.35
N GLU A 321 5.94 -8.53 11.12
CA GLU A 321 5.26 -8.66 12.40
C GLU A 321 5.39 -7.32 13.15
N ARG A 322 4.38 -6.46 13.06
CA ARG A 322 4.27 -5.32 13.97
C ARG A 322 4.00 -5.97 15.31
N ARG A 323 5.06 -6.13 16.10
CA ARG A 323 4.92 -6.25 17.55
C ARG A 323 3.84 -5.26 17.92
N ALA A 324 2.77 -5.76 18.52
CA ALA A 324 1.61 -4.96 18.89
C ALA A 324 2.10 -3.64 19.46
N VAL A 325 1.75 -2.52 18.81
CA VAL A 325 2.11 -1.19 19.30
C VAL A 325 1.42 -1.07 20.65
N ARG A 326 2.20 -1.28 21.73
CA ARG A 326 1.69 -1.15 23.09
C ARG A 326 1.24 0.29 23.25
N THR A 327 0.04 0.47 23.80
CA THR A 327 -0.49 1.80 24.11
C THR A 327 0.53 2.58 24.94
N PRO A 328 0.58 3.92 24.87
CA PRO A 328 1.48 4.73 25.67
C PRO A 328 1.47 4.35 27.16
N GLU A 329 0.28 4.02 27.71
CA GLU A 329 0.13 3.55 29.09
C GLU A 329 0.79 2.20 29.36
N GLN A 330 0.76 1.26 28.41
CA GLN A 330 1.45 -0.03 28.54
C GLN A 330 2.97 0.13 28.42
N ARG A 331 3.45 1.11 27.62
CA ARG A 331 4.89 1.45 27.58
C ARG A 331 5.36 2.06 28.88
N VAL A 332 4.59 2.98 29.46
CA VAL A 332 4.92 3.61 30.75
C VAL A 332 4.98 2.56 31.86
N ARG A 333 4.02 1.65 31.97
CA ARG A 333 4.03 0.57 32.97
C ARG A 333 5.22 -0.39 32.79
N LEU A 334 5.60 -0.70 31.56
CA LEU A 334 6.72 -1.61 31.29
C LEU A 334 8.08 -0.94 31.55
N VAL A 335 8.22 0.33 31.16
CA VAL A 335 9.43 1.13 31.48
C VAL A 335 9.53 1.34 32.98
N SER A 336 8.43 1.64 33.67
CA SER A 336 8.39 1.73 35.14
C SER A 336 8.76 0.39 35.79
N GLY A 337 8.23 -0.74 35.30
CA GLY A 337 8.58 -2.07 35.82
C GLY A 337 10.06 -2.43 35.63
N ILE A 338 10.65 -2.09 34.47
CA ILE A 338 12.09 -2.29 34.20
C ILE A 338 12.94 -1.37 35.06
N LEU A 339 12.53 -0.11 35.23
CA LEU A 339 13.24 0.87 36.09
C LEU A 339 13.26 0.40 37.55
N TRP A 340 12.12 -0.03 38.09
CA TRP A 340 12.04 -0.57 39.44
C TRP A 340 12.80 -1.89 39.62
N GLY A 341 12.81 -2.74 38.58
CA GLY A 341 13.63 -3.96 38.55
C GLY A 341 15.12 -3.65 38.57
N ALA A 342 15.58 -2.66 37.79
CA ALA A 342 16.97 -2.21 37.76
C ALA A 342 17.40 -1.58 39.10
N VAL A 343 16.53 -0.77 39.71
CA VAL A 343 16.77 -0.21 41.07
C VAL A 343 16.86 -1.33 42.11
N GLY A 344 15.99 -2.33 42.07
CA GLY A 344 16.04 -3.49 42.95
C GLY A 344 17.34 -4.28 42.83
N VAL A 345 17.82 -4.53 41.62
CA VAL A 345 19.12 -5.19 41.38
C VAL A 345 20.28 -4.34 41.85
N MET A 346 20.25 -3.00 41.66
CA MET A 346 21.28 -2.09 42.11
C MET A 346 21.37 -2.04 43.62
N VAL A 347 20.24 -2.06 44.33
CA VAL A 347 20.18 -2.13 45.80
C VAL A 347 20.74 -3.46 46.30
N LEU A 348 20.43 -4.59 45.67
CA LEU A 348 21.00 -5.89 46.02
C LEU A 348 22.52 -5.96 45.80
N VAL A 349 23.03 -5.36 44.71
CA VAL A 349 24.47 -5.27 44.43
C VAL A 349 25.17 -4.37 45.43
N MET A 350 24.55 -3.26 45.85
CA MET A 350 25.10 -2.37 46.87
C MET A 350 25.15 -3.03 48.27
N ILE A 351 24.11 -3.78 48.65
CA ILE A 351 24.08 -4.53 49.89
C ILE A 351 25.12 -5.68 49.86
N GLY A 352 25.19 -6.44 48.77
CA GLY A 352 26.19 -7.51 48.60
C GLY A 352 27.63 -6.99 48.52
N GLY A 353 27.87 -5.85 47.83
CA GLY A 353 29.17 -5.18 47.77
C GLY A 353 29.60 -4.59 49.08
N GLY A 354 28.66 -4.05 49.87
CA GLY A 354 28.94 -3.50 51.21
C GLY A 354 29.40 -4.57 52.21
N ILE A 355 28.85 -5.77 52.15
CA ILE A 355 29.26 -6.91 53.00
C ILE A 355 30.64 -7.43 52.61
N MET A 356 31.04 -7.34 51.33
CA MET A 356 32.37 -7.79 50.88
C MET A 356 33.49 -6.77 51.18
N MET A 357 33.18 -5.46 51.28
CA MET A 357 34.15 -4.41 51.63
C MET A 357 34.54 -4.35 53.14
N ILE A 358 33.73 -4.97 54.00
CA ILE A 358 34.06 -4.98 55.46
C ILE A 358 35.12 -6.04 55.77
N ASN A 359 35.44 -6.96 54.89
CA ASN A 359 36.33 -8.08 55.14
C ASN A 359 37.73 -8.01 54.48
N SER A 360 38.12 -6.87 53.88
CA SER A 360 39.45 -6.77 53.27
C SER A 360 40.03 -5.36 53.32
N THR A 361 40.91 -5.16 54.23
CA THR A 361 41.95 -4.08 54.30
C THR A 361 43.32 -4.70 54.43
N PRO A 362 44.45 -3.98 54.16
CA PRO A 362 44.79 -3.07 53.04
C PRO A 362 46.22 -3.37 52.46
N ALA A 363 46.53 -2.80 51.30
CA ALA A 363 47.94 -2.37 51.08
C ALA A 363 48.03 -1.35 49.95
N ALA A 364 48.87 -0.35 50.17
CA ALA A 364 49.01 0.87 49.41
C ALA A 364 50.00 0.80 48.21
N ARG A 365 49.97 1.90 47.44
CA ARG A 365 50.94 2.41 46.42
C ARG A 365 50.66 1.95 44.98
N ALA A 366 50.74 2.78 43.91
CA ALA A 366 51.41 4.08 43.70
C ALA A 366 50.79 4.75 42.46
N VAL A 367 50.99 6.05 42.39
CA VAL A 367 50.71 7.03 41.36
C VAL A 367 51.28 6.65 39.97
N SER A 368 50.48 6.89 38.91
CA SER A 368 50.97 7.33 37.60
C SER A 368 49.83 8.03 36.83
N GLU A 369 50.19 9.15 36.26
CA GLU A 369 49.37 10.14 35.54
C GLU A 369 48.80 9.68 34.20
N PRO A 370 47.83 10.43 33.62
CA PRO A 370 46.88 9.92 32.63
C PRO A 370 47.27 10.24 31.20
N PRO A 371 46.72 9.52 30.20
CA PRO A 371 46.61 10.03 28.84
C PRO A 371 45.21 10.55 28.57
N ALA A 372 45.22 11.73 28.01
CA ALA A 372 44.24 12.46 27.21
C ALA A 372 42.78 11.99 27.17
N GLN A 373 41.93 12.83 27.72
CA GLN A 373 40.50 12.86 27.59
C GLN A 373 40.09 13.08 26.14
N THR A 374 39.48 12.07 25.52
CA THR A 374 38.54 12.30 24.44
C THR A 374 37.23 12.76 25.09
N GLN A 375 36.93 14.03 24.97
CA GLN A 375 35.67 14.61 25.43
C GLN A 375 34.51 13.96 24.65
N VAL A 376 33.82 13.03 25.29
CA VAL A 376 32.43 12.73 24.96
C VAL A 376 31.61 13.89 25.52
N LEU A 377 31.19 14.79 24.66
CA LEU A 377 30.19 15.79 24.97
C LEU A 377 28.89 15.08 25.38
N THR A 378 28.73 14.85 26.66
CA THR A 378 27.43 14.62 27.26
C THR A 378 26.78 15.98 27.41
N ASP A 379 26.00 16.38 26.41
CA ASP A 379 25.02 17.46 26.53
C ASP A 379 23.90 17.03 27.50
N THR A 380 24.18 17.19 28.80
CA THR A 380 23.15 17.31 29.82
C THR A 380 22.81 18.80 29.94
N GLU A 381 22.10 19.32 28.93
CA GLU A 381 21.41 20.61 29.05
C GLU A 381 19.99 20.40 29.53
N ASN A 382 19.59 21.20 30.48
CA ASN A 382 18.32 21.29 31.18
C ASN A 382 17.12 21.14 30.19
N GLU A 383 16.33 20.08 30.37
CA GLU A 383 15.24 19.61 29.50
C GLU A 383 13.95 20.44 29.62
N TYR A 384 13.98 21.63 30.25
CA TYR A 384 12.75 22.38 30.53
C TYR A 384 12.50 23.64 29.68
N ASP A 385 13.45 24.11 28.85
CA ASP A 385 13.28 25.38 28.09
C ASP A 385 13.65 25.34 26.60
N THR A 386 14.12 24.21 26.05
CA THR A 386 14.41 24.10 24.62
C THR A 386 13.16 23.70 23.80
N PRO A 387 12.75 24.49 22.82
CA PRO A 387 11.60 24.15 21.98
C PRO A 387 11.89 22.81 21.26
N THR A 388 10.94 21.87 21.34
CA THR A 388 11.05 20.58 20.65
C THR A 388 11.31 20.78 19.15
N SER A 389 11.97 19.82 18.50
CA SER A 389 12.27 19.88 17.06
C SER A 389 11.04 20.19 16.22
N ARG A 390 9.87 19.65 16.60
CA ARG A 390 8.57 19.94 15.93
C ARG A 390 8.13 21.39 16.09
N MET A 391 8.29 21.96 17.30
CA MET A 391 7.97 23.37 17.54
C MET A 391 8.89 24.30 16.74
N GLN A 392 10.16 23.93 16.58
CA GLN A 392 11.11 24.72 15.77
C GLN A 392 10.69 24.71 14.28
N LEU A 393 10.32 23.54 13.73
CA LEU A 393 9.78 23.43 12.37
C LEU A 393 8.51 24.27 12.19
N THR A 394 7.57 24.19 13.13
CA THR A 394 6.34 25.00 13.10
C THR A 394 6.63 26.51 13.12
N ARG A 395 7.61 26.96 13.93
CA ARG A 395 8.05 28.38 13.93
C ARG A 395 8.68 28.80 12.59
N MET A 396 9.28 27.86 11.85
CA MET A 396 9.81 28.08 10.50
C MET A 396 8.72 28.01 9.42
N GLY A 397 7.46 27.77 9.77
CA GLY A 397 6.35 27.58 8.83
C GLY A 397 6.39 26.24 8.10
N ILE A 398 7.15 25.26 8.62
CA ILE A 398 7.34 23.94 8.01
C ILE A 398 6.46 22.94 8.75
N THR A 399 5.55 22.30 8.02
CA THR A 399 4.67 21.26 8.56
C THR A 399 5.45 19.95 8.80
N TRP A 400 5.04 19.20 9.84
CA TRP A 400 5.63 17.88 10.16
C TRP A 400 5.13 16.81 9.20
N ASP A 401 5.81 16.67 8.05
CA ASP A 401 5.42 15.79 6.95
C ASP A 401 6.64 15.19 6.24
N GLU A 402 6.51 13.94 5.76
CA GLU A 402 7.55 13.22 5.01
C GLU A 402 7.99 13.96 3.73
N SER A 403 7.07 14.65 3.06
CA SER A 403 7.37 15.41 1.83
C SER A 403 8.31 16.58 2.11
N ASN A 404 8.18 17.22 3.27
CA ASN A 404 9.06 18.31 3.68
C ASN A 404 10.45 17.82 4.08
N LEU A 405 10.56 16.66 4.74
CA LEU A 405 11.87 16.02 4.97
C LEU A 405 12.54 15.64 3.62
N ARG A 406 11.79 15.02 2.71
CA ARG A 406 12.31 14.69 1.38
C ARG A 406 12.78 15.93 0.64
N SER A 407 12.01 17.02 0.66
CA SER A 407 12.36 18.29 0.05
C SER A 407 13.61 18.92 0.68
N ALA A 408 13.81 18.77 2.00
CA ALA A 408 15.02 19.20 2.68
C ALA A 408 16.25 18.39 2.23
N ILE A 409 16.08 17.07 2.03
CA ILE A 409 17.14 16.20 1.50
C ILE A 409 17.53 16.62 0.09
N ASP A 410 16.54 16.84 -0.79
CA ASP A 410 16.76 17.23 -2.18
C ASP A 410 17.44 18.61 -2.31
N ARG A 411 17.21 19.52 -1.37
CA ARG A 411 17.79 20.88 -1.33
C ARG A 411 19.09 20.99 -0.52
N ASN A 412 19.62 19.90 0.02
CA ASN A 412 20.76 19.88 0.93
C ASN A 412 20.56 20.72 2.20
N ASP A 413 19.31 20.87 2.66
CA ASP A 413 18.98 21.62 3.89
C ASP A 413 19.18 20.73 5.12
N THR A 414 20.43 20.68 5.58
CA THR A 414 20.83 19.86 6.73
C THR A 414 20.15 20.29 8.03
N ARG A 415 19.88 21.59 8.19
CA ARG A 415 19.24 22.13 9.40
C ARG A 415 17.80 21.62 9.53
N VAL A 416 17.02 21.75 8.46
CA VAL A 416 15.63 21.29 8.41
C VAL A 416 15.58 19.76 8.51
N ALA A 417 16.39 19.04 7.74
CA ALA A 417 16.48 17.59 7.78
C ALA A 417 16.83 17.07 9.19
N GLN A 418 17.79 17.73 9.89
CA GLN A 418 18.18 17.38 11.25
C GLN A 418 17.02 17.54 12.25
N LEU A 419 16.19 18.58 12.12
CA LEU A 419 15.03 18.77 12.99
C LEU A 419 14.00 17.66 12.82
N PHE A 420 13.74 17.22 11.59
CA PHE A 420 12.87 16.08 11.33
C PHE A 420 13.42 14.79 11.95
N LEU A 421 14.70 14.51 11.73
CA LEU A 421 15.35 13.30 12.24
C LEU A 421 15.46 13.30 13.77
N LYS A 422 15.84 14.42 14.41
CA LYS A 422 15.84 14.59 15.87
C LYS A 422 14.42 14.44 16.44
N GLY A 423 13.40 14.88 15.73
CA GLY A 423 12.00 14.72 16.11
C GLY A 423 11.46 13.28 15.96
N GLY A 424 12.27 12.36 15.45
CA GLY A 424 11.92 10.95 15.29
C GLY A 424 11.16 10.63 14.00
N MET A 425 11.34 11.40 12.94
CA MET A 425 10.77 11.07 11.62
C MET A 425 11.66 10.04 10.92
N ASP A 426 11.06 8.97 10.43
CA ASP A 426 11.74 7.97 9.61
C ASP A 426 11.97 8.47 8.19
N TRP A 427 12.99 7.96 7.52
CA TRP A 427 13.35 8.31 6.16
C TRP A 427 13.55 7.07 5.28
N LYS A 428 13.49 7.23 3.95
CA LYS A 428 13.60 6.13 2.99
C LYS A 428 14.85 6.29 2.13
N LEU A 429 15.54 5.17 1.87
CA LEU A 429 16.74 5.18 1.02
C LEU A 429 16.44 5.71 -0.39
N SER A 430 15.24 5.47 -0.91
CA SER A 430 14.79 6.00 -2.20
C SER A 430 14.74 7.54 -2.28
N TRP A 431 14.66 8.24 -1.15
CA TRP A 431 14.68 9.70 -1.13
C TRP A 431 16.08 10.28 -1.38
N THR A 432 17.14 9.47 -1.25
CA THR A 432 18.52 9.92 -1.47
C THR A 432 18.96 9.89 -2.94
N GLU A 433 18.14 9.36 -3.85
CA GLU A 433 18.53 9.17 -5.26
C GLU A 433 18.91 10.50 -5.93
N GLN A 434 18.08 11.52 -5.76
CA GLN A 434 18.34 12.86 -6.33
C GLN A 434 19.53 13.56 -5.64
N ALA A 435 19.60 13.48 -4.32
CA ALA A 435 20.67 14.06 -3.53
C ALA A 435 22.05 13.44 -3.87
N LEU A 436 22.09 12.11 -4.09
CA LEU A 436 23.30 11.41 -4.52
C LEU A 436 23.76 11.82 -5.93
N SER A 437 22.81 12.06 -6.84
CA SER A 437 23.12 12.56 -8.19
C SER A 437 23.53 14.03 -8.18
N ALA A 438 22.98 14.85 -7.29
CA ALA A 438 23.31 16.25 -7.11
C ALA A 438 24.62 16.49 -6.32
N GLY A 439 25.13 15.47 -5.59
CA GLY A 439 26.31 15.60 -4.74
C GLY A 439 26.04 16.36 -3.44
N ASN A 440 24.85 16.20 -2.85
CA ASN A 440 24.44 16.86 -1.60
C ASN A 440 25.07 16.16 -0.37
N ASP A 441 26.40 16.16 -0.28
CA ASP A 441 27.16 15.32 0.65
C ASP A 441 26.88 15.60 2.13
N GLU A 442 26.49 16.83 2.49
CA GLU A 442 26.21 17.20 3.88
C GLU A 442 24.96 16.50 4.43
N VAL A 443 23.85 16.60 3.73
CA VAL A 443 22.61 15.94 4.14
C VAL A 443 22.73 14.42 4.04
N LEU A 444 23.46 13.92 3.05
CA LEU A 444 23.70 12.48 2.88
C LEU A 444 24.54 11.94 4.06
N THR A 445 25.53 12.66 4.53
CA THR A 445 26.31 12.32 5.72
C THR A 445 25.45 12.39 6.99
N LEU A 446 24.55 13.36 7.08
CA LEU A 446 23.59 13.45 8.18
C LEU A 446 22.68 12.22 8.23
N LEU A 447 22.11 11.79 7.09
CA LEU A 447 21.24 10.61 7.01
C LEU A 447 21.95 9.32 7.45
N LEU A 448 23.25 9.16 7.12
CA LEU A 448 24.04 8.01 7.58
C LEU A 448 24.17 7.97 9.12
N ARG A 449 24.21 9.12 9.81
CA ARG A 449 24.17 9.17 11.29
C ARG A 449 22.83 8.68 11.84
N TYR A 450 21.75 8.92 11.11
CA TYR A 450 20.39 8.49 11.45
C TYR A 450 19.94 7.21 10.72
N GLN A 451 20.87 6.33 10.35
CA GLN A 451 20.60 5.07 9.63
C GLN A 451 19.58 4.15 10.31
N ARG A 452 19.44 4.24 11.66
CA ARG A 452 18.47 3.44 12.42
C ARG A 452 17.02 3.88 12.19
N GLN A 453 16.81 5.08 11.68
CA GLN A 453 15.48 5.64 11.33
C GLN A 453 15.17 5.44 9.85
N MET A 454 16.03 4.74 9.11
CA MET A 454 15.73 4.38 7.73
C MET A 454 14.66 3.28 7.72
N ASP A 455 13.48 3.61 7.17
CA ASP A 455 12.31 2.73 7.07
C ASP A 455 11.93 2.52 5.61
N GLU A 456 12.51 1.51 4.98
CA GLU A 456 12.18 1.10 3.62
C GLU A 456 12.23 -0.42 3.51
N PRO A 457 11.14 -1.10 3.13
CA PRO A 457 11.14 -2.53 2.87
C PRO A 457 11.97 -2.82 1.60
N ARG A 458 13.01 -3.64 1.70
CA ARG A 458 13.89 -4.02 0.57
C ARG A 458 14.63 -2.83 -0.10
N PRO A 459 15.28 -1.96 0.68
CA PRO A 459 15.87 -0.73 0.16
C PRO A 459 16.91 -0.98 -0.94
N CYS A 460 17.70 -2.06 -0.82
CA CYS A 460 18.81 -2.32 -1.71
C CYS A 460 18.43 -2.83 -3.09
N ARG A 461 17.26 -3.43 -3.27
CA ARG A 461 16.84 -3.87 -4.61
C ARG A 461 16.65 -2.67 -5.54
N ARG A 462 15.92 -1.67 -5.08
CA ARG A 462 15.69 -0.44 -5.84
C ARG A 462 16.98 0.37 -5.98
N PHE A 463 17.68 0.58 -4.88
CA PHE A 463 18.91 1.38 -4.85
C PHE A 463 19.98 0.85 -5.79
N THR A 464 20.30 -0.46 -5.80
CA THR A 464 21.29 -1.04 -6.72
C THR A 464 20.83 -0.97 -8.17
N THR A 465 19.54 -1.12 -8.45
CA THR A 465 18.98 -1.00 -9.81
C THR A 465 19.09 0.44 -10.31
N THR A 466 18.65 1.42 -9.52
CA THR A 466 18.72 2.85 -9.89
C THR A 466 20.17 3.31 -10.07
N LEU A 467 21.07 2.88 -9.16
CA LEU A 467 22.48 3.15 -9.27
C LEU A 467 23.10 2.55 -10.54
N GLY A 468 22.73 1.30 -10.88
CA GLY A 468 23.19 0.67 -12.13
C GLY A 468 22.76 1.46 -13.36
N HIS A 469 21.53 1.94 -13.44
CA HIS A 469 21.05 2.78 -14.53
C HIS A 469 21.72 4.16 -14.55
N ALA A 470 21.93 4.80 -13.40
CA ALA A 470 22.64 6.07 -13.31
C ALA A 470 24.09 5.93 -13.84
N MET A 471 24.78 4.85 -13.51
CA MET A 471 26.13 4.56 -14.01
C MET A 471 26.13 4.26 -15.52
N LEU A 472 25.09 3.63 -16.07
CA LEU A 472 24.92 3.49 -17.53
C LEU A 472 24.83 4.87 -18.21
N ASN A 473 24.14 5.81 -17.58
CA ASN A 473 24.00 7.19 -18.08
C ASN A 473 25.25 8.05 -17.85
N GLY A 474 26.35 7.49 -17.33
CA GLY A 474 27.63 8.16 -17.19
C GLY A 474 27.95 8.64 -15.77
N GLU A 475 27.07 8.44 -14.80
CA GLU A 475 27.36 8.80 -13.42
C GLU A 475 28.43 7.87 -12.81
N LYS A 476 29.21 8.40 -11.85
CA LYS A 476 30.31 7.67 -11.24
C LYS A 476 29.88 7.04 -9.91
N LEU A 477 30.54 5.93 -9.55
CA LEU A 477 30.42 5.31 -8.24
C LEU A 477 31.24 6.12 -7.21
N THR A 478 30.63 7.19 -6.69
CA THR A 478 31.27 8.12 -5.73
C THR A 478 31.52 7.49 -4.36
N GLY A 479 32.31 8.15 -3.51
CA GLY A 479 32.54 7.74 -2.12
C GLY A 479 31.23 7.57 -1.36
N GLN A 480 30.35 8.59 -1.41
CA GLN A 480 29.02 8.55 -0.77
C GLN A 480 28.16 7.37 -1.23
N ARG A 481 28.12 7.08 -2.53
CA ARG A 481 27.40 5.91 -3.06
C ARG A 481 27.93 4.58 -2.51
N LYS A 482 29.27 4.47 -2.38
CA LYS A 482 29.91 3.30 -1.76
C LYS A 482 29.53 3.18 -0.28
N ASP A 483 29.50 4.29 0.45
CA ASP A 483 29.16 4.30 1.87
C ASP A 483 27.68 3.91 2.10
N TYR A 484 26.78 4.38 1.25
CA TYR A 484 25.37 3.96 1.25
C TYR A 484 25.21 2.48 0.91
N LEU A 485 25.93 1.95 -0.10
CA LEU A 485 25.92 0.52 -0.40
C LEU A 485 26.39 -0.30 0.81
N ARG A 486 27.48 0.09 1.45
CA ARG A 486 28.02 -0.60 2.66
C ARG A 486 27.08 -0.51 3.85
N ALA A 487 26.47 0.66 4.08
CA ALA A 487 25.57 0.86 5.23
C ALA A 487 24.29 0.03 5.14
N PHE A 488 23.73 -0.11 3.93
CA PHE A 488 22.38 -0.66 3.78
C PHE A 488 22.31 -1.97 2.99
N CYS A 489 23.30 -2.31 2.16
CA CYS A 489 23.22 -3.37 1.17
C CYS A 489 24.12 -4.60 1.42
N THR A 490 24.71 -4.74 2.59
CA THR A 490 25.63 -5.84 2.94
C THR A 490 24.98 -7.10 3.52
N ARG A 491 23.65 -7.17 3.59
CA ARG A 491 22.94 -8.38 4.04
C ARG A 491 23.17 -9.54 3.06
N SER A 492 23.42 -10.74 3.58
CA SER A 492 23.75 -11.92 2.79
C SER A 492 22.82 -12.17 1.60
N ALA A 493 21.51 -12.06 1.78
CA ALA A 493 20.54 -12.22 0.69
C ALA A 493 20.67 -11.16 -0.43
N VAL A 494 21.11 -9.94 -0.11
CA VAL A 494 21.37 -8.88 -1.10
C VAL A 494 22.66 -9.16 -1.84
N VAL A 495 23.71 -9.56 -1.15
CA VAL A 495 25.01 -9.92 -1.72
C VAL A 495 24.85 -11.11 -2.68
N GLU A 496 24.13 -12.16 -2.28
CA GLU A 496 23.86 -13.32 -3.14
C GLU A 496 23.07 -12.94 -4.39
N ARG A 497 22.07 -12.09 -4.25
CA ARG A 497 21.32 -11.59 -5.41
C ARG A 497 22.21 -10.78 -6.35
N GLN A 498 23.04 -9.88 -5.82
CA GLN A 498 23.95 -9.08 -6.63
C GLN A 498 25.01 -9.95 -7.32
N ARG A 499 25.46 -11.00 -6.66
CA ARG A 499 26.34 -12.04 -7.28
C ARG A 499 25.64 -12.68 -8.48
N TYR A 500 24.37 -13.07 -8.30
CA TYR A 500 23.58 -13.65 -9.41
C TYR A 500 23.41 -12.66 -10.57
N GLU A 501 23.07 -11.39 -10.31
CA GLU A 501 22.95 -10.35 -11.36
C GLU A 501 24.27 -10.14 -12.10
N THR A 502 25.40 -10.15 -11.39
CA THR A 502 26.73 -10.04 -11.99
C THR A 502 27.05 -11.25 -12.88
N GLU A 503 26.69 -12.46 -12.46
CA GLU A 503 26.90 -13.66 -13.28
C GLU A 503 25.98 -13.66 -14.51
N GLN A 504 24.73 -13.19 -14.41
CA GLN A 504 23.84 -13.01 -15.56
C GLN A 504 24.40 -11.97 -16.55
N ALA A 505 24.96 -10.87 -16.05
CA ALA A 505 25.62 -9.88 -16.89
C ALA A 505 26.84 -10.46 -17.64
N LYS A 506 27.62 -11.32 -16.98
CA LYS A 506 28.77 -12.01 -17.57
C LYS A 506 28.34 -13.01 -18.67
N ILE A 507 27.26 -13.78 -18.41
CA ILE A 507 26.69 -14.70 -19.41
C ILE A 507 26.20 -13.89 -20.62
N ARG A 508 25.49 -12.78 -20.41
CA ARG A 508 25.00 -11.93 -21.49
C ARG A 508 26.11 -11.34 -22.32
N ASN A 509 27.16 -10.82 -21.68
CA ASN A 509 28.34 -10.29 -22.38
C ASN A 509 29.08 -11.37 -23.18
N LYS A 510 29.07 -12.63 -22.71
CA LYS A 510 29.66 -13.76 -23.45
C LYS A 510 28.81 -14.17 -24.65
N THR A 511 27.47 -14.10 -24.55
CA THR A 511 26.53 -14.52 -25.59
C THR A 511 26.36 -13.45 -26.68
N GLN A 512 26.36 -12.19 -26.29
CA GLN A 512 26.22 -11.02 -27.17
C GLN A 512 27.28 -9.98 -26.77
N PRO A 513 28.53 -10.13 -27.22
CA PRO A 513 29.61 -9.20 -26.86
C PRO A 513 29.44 -7.88 -27.62
N ASP A 514 28.94 -6.88 -26.93
CA ASP A 514 28.90 -5.50 -27.40
C ASP A 514 29.37 -4.53 -26.29
N GLU A 515 29.54 -3.26 -26.64
CA GLU A 515 30.01 -2.23 -25.70
C GLU A 515 29.01 -2.05 -24.52
N SER A 516 27.73 -2.16 -24.77
CA SER A 516 26.69 -1.97 -23.75
C SER A 516 26.67 -3.12 -22.75
N THR A 517 26.77 -4.37 -23.21
CA THR A 517 26.82 -5.55 -22.33
C THR A 517 28.10 -5.60 -21.52
N ARG A 518 29.23 -5.19 -22.10
CA ARG A 518 30.50 -5.05 -21.38
C ARG A 518 30.40 -3.99 -20.29
N ARG A 519 29.92 -2.80 -20.64
CA ARG A 519 29.72 -1.70 -19.68
C ARG A 519 28.77 -2.08 -18.54
N TRP A 520 27.69 -2.81 -18.87
CA TRP A 520 26.77 -3.33 -17.85
C TRP A 520 27.47 -4.33 -16.91
N LEU A 521 28.28 -5.24 -17.42
CA LEU A 521 29.05 -6.17 -16.61
C LEU A 521 30.01 -5.45 -15.67
N ASP A 522 30.71 -4.42 -16.15
CA ASP A 522 31.65 -3.63 -15.35
C ASP A 522 30.91 -2.93 -14.20
N ILE A 523 29.72 -2.38 -14.46
CA ILE A 523 28.86 -1.74 -13.46
C ILE A 523 28.41 -2.75 -12.39
N GLN A 524 27.84 -3.88 -12.79
CA GLN A 524 27.39 -4.91 -11.86
C GLN A 524 28.55 -5.46 -11.01
N THR A 525 29.70 -5.63 -11.60
CA THR A 525 30.93 -6.05 -10.90
C THR A 525 31.40 -5.00 -9.91
N ALA A 526 31.36 -3.71 -10.28
CA ALA A 526 31.74 -2.61 -9.39
C ALA A 526 30.83 -2.53 -8.16
N ILE A 527 29.50 -2.64 -8.34
CA ILE A 527 28.52 -2.67 -7.25
C ILE A 527 28.76 -3.89 -6.35
N TYR A 528 28.91 -5.08 -6.93
CA TYR A 528 29.16 -6.32 -6.19
C TYR A 528 30.40 -6.23 -5.31
N ASN A 529 31.50 -5.67 -5.84
CA ASN A 529 32.76 -5.53 -5.11
C ASN A 529 32.67 -4.57 -3.89
N VAL A 530 31.70 -3.66 -3.87
CA VAL A 530 31.49 -2.76 -2.73
C VAL A 530 30.69 -3.42 -1.61
N ILE A 531 29.73 -4.29 -1.94
CA ILE A 531 28.83 -4.89 -0.97
C ILE A 531 29.25 -6.28 -0.48
N ARG A 532 30.22 -6.88 -1.18
CA ARG A 532 30.84 -8.16 -0.80
C ARG A 532 31.70 -7.97 0.47
#